data_8f66c4ee6bb318f92af4a5709c8bac73
#
_entry.id   8f66c4ee6bb318f92af4a5709c8bac73
#
_cell.length_a   1.000
_cell.length_b   1.000
_cell.length_c   1.000
_cell.angle_alpha   90.00
_cell.angle_beta   90.00
_cell.angle_gamma   90.00
#
_symmetry.space_group_name_H-M   'P 1'
#
loop_
_entity.id
_entity.type
_entity.pdbx_description
1 polymer ?
#
loop_
_entity_poly.entity_id
_entity_poly.type
_entity_poly.pdbx_seq_one_letter_code
_entity_poly.pdbx_strand_id
1 'polypeptide(L)'
;MTLGALIGAYQEGEGVALAALTPLAGRTLVEYQARCAAAAGASPIVILVETVPIALAAAFERLRAEGVNVIPVSDGNEAAARFEPHSLILQMADGVAPAFALVERLAGAGEAVVATVPDDSEHEHFERIDNDRRWAGLAVAQAGTLSSTASMLGDWDLQSTLLRRTIQAGALPIAVGAGLTPFLAQSGGSDAQLFDRKLLIASRRARRDWPSRFVFPPIEEFATERLMHSPVRPSWLVSAALAMIVAAAVCFSQGWAWPALVLLLLASPLELVAERLGQLRLQPLASASLARRLLWPASGVALIALGWWEAVHGSGWGALVAALGAAAFGEAQRNEAAGPNPPPFETWLFSWRSATLVALPFAALGAWDVLLAALAVYAMASFFLVQHWVHRPNRD
;
A
#
# COMPACT_ATOMS: atom_id res chain seq x y z
N MET A 1 18.91 16.94 -0.04
CA MET A 1 19.08 16.94 1.43
C MET A 1 18.66 15.58 1.94
N THR A 2 19.38 15.01 2.88
CA THR A 2 19.00 13.75 3.54
C THR A 2 17.83 14.03 4.49
N LEU A 3 16.82 13.12 4.51
CA LEU A 3 15.69 13.21 5.43
C LEU A 3 15.83 12.12 6.49
N GLY A 4 15.82 12.49 7.76
CA GLY A 4 15.66 11.56 8.87
C GLY A 4 14.25 11.63 9.47
N ALA A 5 13.94 10.79 10.44
CA ALA A 5 12.68 10.87 11.19
C ALA A 5 12.92 10.75 12.69
N LEU A 6 12.18 11.55 13.48
CA LEU A 6 12.13 11.51 14.93
C LEU A 6 10.68 11.23 15.36
N ILE A 7 10.46 10.11 16.02
CA ILE A 7 9.15 9.63 16.46
C ILE A 7 9.13 9.55 17.99
N GLY A 8 8.09 10.05 18.64
CA GLY A 8 7.89 9.87 20.10
C GLY A 8 7.21 8.54 20.42
N ALA A 9 7.63 7.90 21.50
CA ALA A 9 7.02 6.68 22.02
C ALA A 9 7.20 6.59 23.55
N TYR A 10 6.79 7.64 24.27
CA TYR A 10 6.99 7.78 25.71
C TYR A 10 5.73 8.22 26.47
N GLN A 11 4.71 8.73 25.79
CA GLN A 11 3.48 9.15 26.44
C GLN A 11 2.61 7.96 26.84
N GLU A 12 2.03 8.02 28.04
CA GLU A 12 1.03 7.05 28.48
C GLU A 12 -0.28 7.30 27.72
N GLY A 13 -0.85 6.22 27.17
CA GLY A 13 -2.17 6.20 26.59
C GLY A 13 -3.26 5.88 27.62
N GLU A 14 -4.48 5.66 27.17
CA GLU A 14 -5.56 5.20 28.04
C GLU A 14 -5.16 3.86 28.73
N GLY A 15 -5.11 3.85 30.07
CA GLY A 15 -4.96 2.62 30.87
C GLY A 15 -3.54 2.08 31.04
N VAL A 16 -2.51 2.92 31.27
CA VAL A 16 -1.13 2.51 31.59
C VAL A 16 -0.32 1.97 30.40
N ALA A 17 -0.89 1.82 29.24
CA ALA A 17 -0.16 1.41 28.02
C ALA A 17 0.37 2.64 27.28
N LEU A 18 1.57 2.52 26.66
CA LEU A 18 2.10 3.59 25.81
C LEU A 18 1.16 3.87 24.62
N ALA A 19 0.92 5.15 24.31
CA ALA A 19 0.14 5.58 23.15
C ALA A 19 0.70 5.00 21.84
N ALA A 20 2.00 4.87 21.75
CA ALA A 20 2.73 4.22 20.65
C ALA A 20 2.34 2.76 20.40
N LEU A 21 1.78 2.06 21.40
CA LEU A 21 1.33 0.66 21.29
C LEU A 21 -0.15 0.52 20.90
N THR A 22 -0.89 1.61 20.71
CA THR A 22 -2.28 1.58 20.27
C THR A 22 -2.41 0.73 18.99
N PRO A 23 -3.33 -0.25 18.95
CA PRO A 23 -3.57 -1.06 17.76
C PRO A 23 -4.08 -0.20 16.61
N LEU A 24 -3.43 -0.29 15.45
CA LEU A 24 -3.77 0.43 14.23
C LEU A 24 -3.44 -0.43 13.01
N ALA A 25 -4.39 -0.60 12.10
CA ALA A 25 -4.23 -1.40 10.88
C ALA A 25 -3.61 -2.80 11.11
N GLY A 26 -3.95 -3.43 12.25
CA GLY A 26 -3.47 -4.76 12.65
C GLY A 26 -2.02 -4.80 13.16
N ARG A 27 -1.45 -3.64 13.49
CA ARG A 27 -0.12 -3.44 14.07
C ARG A 27 -0.20 -2.42 15.22
N THR A 28 0.94 -1.92 15.67
CA THR A 28 0.99 -0.82 16.63
C THR A 28 1.17 0.51 15.92
N LEU A 29 0.74 1.60 16.57
CA LEU A 29 0.85 2.95 16.04
C LEU A 29 2.31 3.31 15.69
N VAL A 30 3.27 2.98 16.55
CA VAL A 30 4.70 3.25 16.27
C VAL A 30 5.19 2.49 15.04
N GLU A 31 4.71 1.27 14.79
CA GLU A 31 5.04 0.52 13.56
C GLU A 31 4.45 1.23 12.33
N TYR A 32 3.26 1.78 12.44
CA TYR A 32 2.65 2.56 11.36
C TYR A 32 3.43 3.85 11.08
N GLN A 33 3.78 4.64 12.12
CA GLN A 33 4.59 5.85 11.99
C GLN A 33 5.95 5.58 11.36
N ALA A 34 6.67 4.54 11.84
CA ALA A 34 7.97 4.16 11.30
C ALA A 34 7.89 3.76 9.82
N ARG A 35 6.82 3.06 9.41
CA ARG A 35 6.60 2.72 7.99
C ARG A 35 6.24 3.95 7.16
N CYS A 36 5.47 4.89 7.69
CA CYS A 36 5.20 6.16 7.02
C CYS A 36 6.51 6.91 6.77
N ALA A 37 7.40 6.99 7.78
CA ALA A 37 8.69 7.63 7.65
C ALA A 37 9.58 6.93 6.62
N ALA A 38 9.68 5.59 6.69
CA ALA A 38 10.46 4.80 5.74
C ALA A 38 9.95 4.94 4.30
N ALA A 39 8.62 4.89 4.11
CA ALA A 39 7.99 5.05 2.81
C ALA A 39 8.18 6.46 2.21
N ALA A 40 8.31 7.48 3.06
CA ALA A 40 8.66 8.84 2.67
C ALA A 40 10.17 9.04 2.42
N GLY A 41 10.98 7.98 2.56
CA GLY A 41 12.43 8.01 2.30
C GLY A 41 13.27 8.48 3.49
N ALA A 42 12.71 8.55 4.70
CA ALA A 42 13.46 8.96 5.89
C ALA A 42 14.45 7.88 6.35
N SER A 43 15.68 8.27 6.55
CA SER A 43 16.76 7.45 7.12
C SER A 43 17.84 8.38 7.71
N PRO A 44 18.22 8.21 9.00
CA PRO A 44 17.75 7.21 9.98
C PRO A 44 16.33 7.49 10.51
N ILE A 45 15.69 6.47 11.11
CA ILE A 45 14.44 6.59 11.86
C ILE A 45 14.76 6.41 13.35
N VAL A 46 14.67 7.48 14.09
CA VAL A 46 14.98 7.54 15.53
C VAL A 46 13.68 7.54 16.31
N ILE A 47 13.57 6.68 17.31
CA ILE A 47 12.39 6.60 18.17
C ILE A 47 12.81 6.98 19.60
N LEU A 48 12.28 8.09 20.10
CA LEU A 48 12.50 8.56 21.45
C LEU A 48 11.63 7.76 22.42
N VAL A 49 12.26 7.10 23.38
CA VAL A 49 11.60 6.23 24.36
C VAL A 49 12.14 6.52 25.75
N GLU A 50 11.32 6.48 26.77
CA GLU A 50 11.78 6.50 28.18
C GLU A 50 12.12 5.08 28.66
N THR A 51 11.26 4.13 28.31
CA THR A 51 11.43 2.72 28.61
C THR A 51 11.05 1.87 27.40
N VAL A 52 11.63 0.68 27.29
CA VAL A 52 11.31 -0.27 26.20
C VAL A 52 10.60 -1.49 26.78
N PRO A 53 9.26 -1.46 26.92
CA PRO A 53 8.50 -2.63 27.32
C PRO A 53 8.64 -3.75 26.29
N ILE A 54 8.36 -5.00 26.71
CA ILE A 54 8.45 -6.19 25.84
C ILE A 54 7.62 -6.02 24.55
N ALA A 55 6.44 -5.42 24.65
CA ALA A 55 5.57 -5.17 23.50
C ALA A 55 6.20 -4.20 22.47
N LEU A 56 6.90 -3.15 22.95
CA LEU A 56 7.60 -2.18 22.11
C LEU A 56 8.85 -2.81 21.46
N ALA A 57 9.61 -3.60 22.24
CA ALA A 57 10.75 -4.36 21.70
C ALA A 57 10.29 -5.32 20.58
N ALA A 58 9.18 -6.03 20.77
CA ALA A 58 8.61 -6.89 19.75
C ALA A 58 8.16 -6.12 18.49
N ALA A 59 7.67 -4.88 18.63
CA ALA A 59 7.35 -4.02 17.50
C ALA A 59 8.62 -3.64 16.70
N PHE A 60 9.70 -3.30 17.39
CA PHE A 60 10.99 -2.99 16.74
C PHE A 60 11.58 -4.19 15.99
N GLU A 61 11.49 -5.38 16.57
CA GLU A 61 11.93 -6.61 15.89
C GLU A 61 11.10 -6.91 14.62
N ARG A 62 9.78 -6.68 14.66
CA ARG A 62 8.94 -6.81 13.46
C ARG A 62 9.32 -5.81 12.37
N LEU A 63 9.59 -4.55 12.73
CA LEU A 63 10.05 -3.52 11.79
C LEU A 63 11.39 -3.91 11.15
N ARG A 64 12.36 -4.38 11.94
CA ARG A 64 13.66 -4.87 11.45
C ARG A 64 13.52 -6.06 10.50
N ALA A 65 12.63 -7.01 10.83
CA ALA A 65 12.35 -8.16 9.96
C ALA A 65 11.70 -7.77 8.62
N GLU A 66 11.13 -6.57 8.54
CA GLU A 66 10.55 -5.96 7.34
C GLU A 66 11.54 -5.06 6.59
N GLY A 67 12.76 -4.88 7.13
CA GLY A 67 13.78 -4.01 6.55
C GLY A 67 13.69 -2.55 6.96
N VAL A 68 12.83 -2.20 7.93
CA VAL A 68 12.72 -0.87 8.49
C VAL A 68 13.63 -0.78 9.74
N ASN A 69 14.79 -0.15 9.57
CA ASN A 69 15.73 0.03 10.68
C ASN A 69 15.31 1.20 11.55
N VAL A 70 14.93 0.90 12.79
CA VAL A 70 14.61 1.89 13.81
C VAL A 70 15.69 1.90 14.91
N ILE A 71 16.01 3.08 15.42
CA ILE A 71 17.01 3.31 16.45
C ILE A 71 16.30 3.87 17.67
N PRO A 72 16.04 3.06 18.72
CA PRO A 72 15.54 3.59 19.97
C PRO A 72 16.63 4.41 20.68
N VAL A 73 16.25 5.55 21.23
CA VAL A 73 17.12 6.45 22.00
C VAL A 73 16.36 6.94 23.24
N SER A 74 17.11 7.21 24.32
CA SER A 74 16.51 7.58 25.61
C SER A 74 16.50 9.08 25.88
N ASP A 75 17.30 9.86 25.15
CA ASP A 75 17.38 11.31 25.35
C ASP A 75 17.57 12.09 24.04
N GLY A 76 17.36 13.42 24.13
CA GLY A 76 17.42 14.31 22.98
C GLY A 76 18.82 14.46 22.37
N ASN A 77 19.89 14.39 23.18
CA ASN A 77 21.26 14.52 22.69
C ASN A 77 21.65 13.27 21.89
N GLU A 78 21.30 12.09 22.41
CA GLU A 78 21.48 10.84 21.68
C GLU A 78 20.70 10.87 20.35
N ALA A 79 19.45 11.36 20.37
CA ALA A 79 18.66 11.53 19.17
C ALA A 79 19.34 12.46 18.15
N ALA A 80 19.79 13.64 18.59
CA ALA A 80 20.45 14.62 17.74
C ALA A 80 21.73 14.08 17.10
N ALA A 81 22.51 13.27 17.84
CA ALA A 81 23.74 12.67 17.35
C ALA A 81 23.55 11.64 16.22
N ARG A 82 22.32 11.18 15.97
CA ARG A 82 22.00 10.23 14.90
C ARG A 82 21.74 10.89 13.55
N PHE A 83 21.59 12.21 13.50
CA PHE A 83 21.29 12.94 12.28
C PHE A 83 22.49 13.75 11.80
N GLU A 84 22.62 13.87 10.48
CA GLU A 84 23.63 14.75 9.87
C GLU A 84 23.27 16.23 10.11
N PRO A 85 24.26 17.11 10.35
CA PRO A 85 24.02 18.52 10.74
C PRO A 85 23.13 19.33 9.79
N HIS A 86 23.13 18.98 8.49
CA HIS A 86 22.37 19.69 7.45
C HIS A 86 21.17 18.89 6.92
N SER A 87 20.80 17.80 7.61
CA SER A 87 19.62 17.02 7.25
C SER A 87 18.33 17.67 7.71
N LEU A 88 17.24 17.29 7.08
CA LEU A 88 15.89 17.56 7.54
C LEU A 88 15.40 16.38 8.39
N ILE A 89 14.58 16.67 9.39
CA ILE A 89 14.03 15.69 10.32
C ILE A 89 12.52 15.78 10.29
N LEU A 90 11.89 14.72 9.83
CA LEU A 90 10.46 14.54 9.95
C LEU A 90 10.11 14.19 11.39
N GLN A 91 9.58 15.14 12.13
CA GLN A 91 9.09 14.97 13.48
C GLN A 91 7.66 14.44 13.45
N MET A 92 7.40 13.35 14.15
CA MET A 92 6.06 12.80 14.38
C MET A 92 5.80 12.76 15.89
N ALA A 93 4.72 13.41 16.32
CA ALA A 93 4.32 13.42 17.72
C ALA A 93 3.93 12.01 18.20
N ASP A 94 4.14 11.77 19.50
CA ASP A 94 3.66 10.53 20.12
C ASP A 94 2.13 10.44 20.05
N GLY A 95 1.63 9.25 19.84
CA GLY A 95 0.19 9.02 19.78
C GLY A 95 -0.50 9.50 18.49
N VAL A 96 0.21 10.02 17.50
CA VAL A 96 -0.37 10.57 16.26
C VAL A 96 -0.25 9.59 15.11
N ALA A 97 -1.39 9.25 14.48
CA ALA A 97 -1.42 8.48 13.23
C ALA A 97 -1.68 9.42 12.04
N PRO A 98 -0.68 9.72 11.21
CA PRO A 98 -0.84 10.59 10.06
C PRO A 98 -1.44 9.85 8.86
N ALA A 99 -2.17 10.57 8.00
CA ALA A 99 -2.41 10.10 6.64
C ALA A 99 -1.09 10.12 5.85
N PHE A 100 -0.75 9.02 5.14
CA PHE A 100 0.54 8.92 4.43
C PHE A 100 0.74 10.05 3.40
N ALA A 101 -0.31 10.48 2.71
CA ALA A 101 -0.25 11.61 1.77
C ALA A 101 0.20 12.93 2.43
N LEU A 102 -0.12 13.15 3.71
CA LEU A 102 0.36 14.29 4.48
C LEU A 102 1.86 14.15 4.77
N VAL A 103 2.30 12.95 5.17
CA VAL A 103 3.72 12.66 5.42
C VAL A 103 4.56 12.88 4.16
N GLU A 104 4.10 12.35 3.02
CA GLU A 104 4.76 12.52 1.72
C GLU A 104 4.85 13.99 1.30
N ARG A 105 3.77 14.76 1.51
CA ARG A 105 3.75 16.21 1.23
C ARG A 105 4.75 16.99 2.08
N LEU A 106 4.86 16.69 3.37
CA LEU A 106 5.81 17.33 4.28
C LEU A 106 7.25 16.94 3.94
N ALA A 107 7.50 15.65 3.72
CA ALA A 107 8.82 15.13 3.34
C ALA A 107 9.32 15.73 2.01
N GLY A 108 8.41 16.00 1.08
CA GLY A 108 8.70 16.60 -0.23
C GLY A 108 8.87 18.12 -0.21
N ALA A 109 8.63 18.82 0.91
CA ALA A 109 8.72 20.28 0.98
C ALA A 109 10.16 20.79 0.81
N GLY A 110 11.18 20.01 1.19
CA GLY A 110 12.60 20.40 1.05
C GLY A 110 13.08 21.48 2.01
N GLU A 111 12.22 21.95 2.91
CA GLU A 111 12.48 22.99 3.90
C GLU A 111 11.73 22.71 5.21
N ALA A 112 11.97 23.54 6.25
CA ALA A 112 11.27 23.41 7.53
C ALA A 112 9.79 23.81 7.38
N VAL A 113 8.89 22.87 7.72
CA VAL A 113 7.43 23.06 7.62
C VAL A 113 6.71 22.47 8.83
N VAL A 114 5.53 22.98 9.15
CA VAL A 114 4.70 22.49 10.25
C VAL A 114 3.28 22.24 9.74
N ALA A 115 2.78 21.03 9.95
CA ALA A 115 1.40 20.71 9.63
C ALA A 115 0.45 21.36 10.66
N THR A 116 -0.55 22.08 10.18
CA THR A 116 -1.47 22.84 11.03
C THR A 116 -2.93 22.51 10.74
N VAL A 117 -3.73 22.46 11.81
CA VAL A 117 -5.19 22.42 11.76
C VAL A 117 -5.76 23.70 12.40
N PRO A 118 -7.00 24.10 12.12
CA PRO A 118 -7.62 25.26 12.75
C PRO A 118 -7.81 25.07 14.26
N ASP A 119 -7.82 26.18 15.01
CA ASP A 119 -8.14 26.18 16.44
C ASP A 119 -9.68 26.21 16.65
N ASP A 120 -10.30 25.06 16.54
CA ASP A 120 -11.73 24.85 16.73
C ASP A 120 -12.01 23.68 17.69
N SER A 121 -13.26 23.42 17.97
CA SER A 121 -13.70 22.37 18.90
C SER A 121 -13.40 20.94 18.40
N GLU A 122 -13.26 20.73 17.09
CA GLU A 122 -12.92 19.42 16.51
C GLU A 122 -11.44 19.08 16.75
N HIS A 123 -10.59 20.10 16.85
CA HIS A 123 -9.14 19.95 16.95
C HIS A 123 -8.58 20.27 18.35
N GLU A 124 -9.45 20.35 19.37
CA GLU A 124 -9.10 20.75 20.74
C GLU A 124 -7.97 19.91 21.37
N HIS A 125 -7.85 18.65 20.96
CA HIS A 125 -6.83 17.71 21.44
C HIS A 125 -5.41 17.94 20.87
N PHE A 126 -5.29 18.77 19.83
CA PHE A 126 -3.99 19.10 19.25
C PHE A 126 -3.32 20.25 19.98
N GLU A 127 -1.98 20.24 20.08
CA GLU A 127 -1.20 21.29 20.74
C GLU A 127 -1.39 22.63 20.03
N ARG A 128 -1.70 23.68 20.79
CA ARG A 128 -1.94 25.03 20.27
C ARG A 128 -0.63 25.71 19.89
N ILE A 129 -0.56 26.23 18.67
CA ILE A 129 0.58 27.01 18.16
C ILE A 129 0.34 28.50 18.39
N ASP A 130 -0.80 29.00 17.93
CA ASP A 130 -1.19 30.40 18.02
C ASP A 130 -2.72 30.52 18.21
N ASN A 131 -3.27 31.72 18.01
CA ASN A 131 -4.70 31.96 18.23
C ASN A 131 -5.62 31.27 17.21
N ASP A 132 -5.11 30.94 16.04
CA ASP A 132 -5.89 30.45 14.91
C ASP A 132 -5.53 29.01 14.50
N ARG A 133 -4.42 28.47 15.04
CA ARG A 133 -3.85 27.21 14.54
C ARG A 133 -3.34 26.32 15.66
N ARG A 134 -3.48 25.00 15.43
CA ARG A 134 -2.93 23.94 16.25
C ARG A 134 -1.98 23.07 15.45
N TRP A 135 -1.05 22.41 16.14
CA TRP A 135 -0.10 21.48 15.53
C TRP A 135 -0.76 20.14 15.25
N ALA A 136 -0.80 19.74 13.99
CA ALA A 136 -1.34 18.44 13.59
C ALA A 136 -0.44 17.22 13.94
N GLY A 137 0.55 17.40 14.81
CA GLY A 137 1.44 16.32 15.25
C GLY A 137 2.58 15.97 14.28
N LEU A 138 2.74 16.73 13.19
CA LEU A 138 3.82 16.53 12.22
C LEU A 138 4.53 17.85 11.90
N ALA A 139 5.85 17.77 11.80
CA ALA A 139 6.68 18.89 11.34
C ALA A 139 7.92 18.36 10.63
N VAL A 140 8.55 19.20 9.82
CA VAL A 140 9.90 19.00 9.29
C VAL A 140 10.79 20.08 9.89
N ALA A 141 11.77 19.68 10.67
CA ALA A 141 12.74 20.57 11.33
C ALA A 141 14.13 20.40 10.73
N GLN A 142 15.02 21.37 10.93
CA GLN A 142 16.44 21.21 10.62
C GLN A 142 17.15 20.45 11.75
N ALA A 143 18.10 19.59 11.44
CA ALA A 143 18.88 18.85 12.42
C ALA A 143 19.64 19.77 13.39
N GLY A 144 20.11 20.92 12.91
CA GLY A 144 20.72 21.95 13.75
C GLY A 144 19.79 22.52 14.82
N THR A 145 18.48 22.66 14.50
CA THR A 145 17.46 23.07 15.48
C THR A 145 17.26 22.00 16.53
N LEU A 146 17.21 20.71 16.14
CA LEU A 146 17.13 19.60 17.11
C LEU A 146 18.34 19.58 18.04
N SER A 147 19.56 19.63 17.49
CA SER A 147 20.80 19.60 18.25
C SER A 147 20.89 20.75 19.27
N SER A 148 20.57 21.98 18.83
CA SER A 148 20.53 23.13 19.72
C SER A 148 19.42 23.07 20.77
N THR A 149 18.29 22.43 20.44
CA THR A 149 17.18 22.22 21.39
C THR A 149 17.59 21.20 22.44
N ALA A 150 18.11 20.05 22.03
CA ALA A 150 18.52 18.97 22.92
C ALA A 150 19.58 19.43 23.94
N SER A 151 20.55 20.25 23.52
CA SER A 151 21.62 20.78 24.42
C SER A 151 21.12 21.74 25.51
N MET A 152 19.88 22.29 25.37
CA MET A 152 19.33 23.27 26.32
C MET A 152 18.12 22.73 27.08
N LEU A 153 17.71 21.49 26.83
CA LEU A 153 16.36 21.03 27.18
C LEU A 153 16.14 20.80 28.68
N GLY A 154 17.16 20.37 29.44
CA GLY A 154 16.95 19.93 30.82
C GLY A 154 15.82 18.88 30.91
N ASP A 155 14.83 19.09 31.80
CA ASP A 155 13.68 18.18 32.03
C ASP A 155 12.45 18.49 31.15
N TRP A 156 12.58 19.29 30.09
CA TRP A 156 11.44 19.70 29.25
C TRP A 156 11.13 18.69 28.15
N ASP A 157 9.87 18.65 27.68
CA ASP A 157 9.48 17.81 26.56
C ASP A 157 10.20 18.25 25.25
N LEU A 158 10.95 17.32 24.69
CA LEU A 158 11.72 17.55 23.47
C LEU A 158 10.82 17.90 22.29
N GLN A 159 9.72 17.20 22.12
CA GLN A 159 8.88 17.35 20.92
C GLN A 159 8.20 18.71 20.87
N SER A 160 7.55 19.13 21.95
CA SER A 160 6.91 20.45 22.04
C SER A 160 7.93 21.59 21.96
N THR A 161 9.10 21.41 22.59
CA THR A 161 10.15 22.44 22.53
C THR A 161 10.75 22.55 21.12
N LEU A 162 11.00 21.43 20.46
CA LEU A 162 11.49 21.41 19.07
C LEU A 162 10.48 22.05 18.12
N LEU A 163 9.17 21.77 18.28
CA LEU A 163 8.11 22.39 17.52
C LEU A 163 8.18 23.92 17.63
N ARG A 164 8.19 24.44 18.86
CA ARG A 164 8.22 25.89 19.11
C ARG A 164 9.44 26.55 18.51
N ARG A 165 10.61 25.93 18.62
CA ARG A 165 11.85 26.44 18.02
C ARG A 165 11.84 26.36 16.50
N THR A 166 11.26 25.31 15.93
CA THR A 166 11.07 25.17 14.48
C THR A 166 10.18 26.29 13.92
N ILE A 167 9.10 26.63 14.62
CA ILE A 167 8.22 27.74 14.28
C ILE A 167 8.98 29.10 14.40
N GLN A 168 9.71 29.30 15.52
CA GLN A 168 10.51 30.52 15.74
C GLN A 168 11.61 30.70 14.70
N ALA A 169 12.16 29.59 14.17
CA ALA A 169 13.13 29.59 13.08
C ALA A 169 12.50 29.90 11.70
N GLY A 170 11.20 30.14 11.62
CA GLY A 170 10.50 30.54 10.39
C GLY A 170 9.95 29.39 9.56
N ALA A 171 9.68 28.23 10.14
CA ALA A 171 9.06 27.12 9.45
C ALA A 171 7.68 27.52 8.85
N LEU A 172 7.43 27.11 7.62
CA LEU A 172 6.18 27.43 6.91
C LEU A 172 5.03 26.55 7.40
N PRO A 173 3.87 27.13 7.73
CA PRO A 173 2.68 26.38 8.08
C PRO A 173 2.05 25.74 6.84
N ILE A 174 1.77 24.45 6.89
CA ILE A 174 1.04 23.71 5.88
C ILE A 174 -0.31 23.31 6.46
N ALA A 175 -1.39 23.92 5.99
CA ALA A 175 -2.73 23.54 6.40
C ALA A 175 -3.07 22.12 5.97
N VAL A 176 -3.57 21.32 6.91
CA VAL A 176 -4.06 19.97 6.66
C VAL A 176 -5.39 20.06 5.94
N GLY A 177 -5.48 19.45 4.76
CA GLY A 177 -6.71 19.42 3.96
C GLY A 177 -7.78 18.54 4.58
N ALA A 178 -9.04 18.78 4.20
CA ALA A 178 -10.17 17.97 4.64
C ALA A 178 -9.93 16.48 4.35
N GLY A 179 -10.13 15.64 5.36
CA GLY A 179 -9.93 14.18 5.27
C GLY A 179 -8.49 13.69 5.49
N LEU A 180 -7.52 14.60 5.68
CA LEU A 180 -6.13 14.27 5.99
C LEU A 180 -5.78 14.53 7.47
N THR A 181 -6.75 14.94 8.29
CA THR A 181 -6.54 15.17 9.72
C THR A 181 -6.01 13.90 10.39
N PRO A 182 -4.84 13.96 11.07
CA PRO A 182 -4.28 12.83 11.77
C PRO A 182 -5.20 12.35 12.89
N PHE A 183 -5.10 11.07 13.22
CA PHE A 183 -5.74 10.49 14.39
C PHE A 183 -4.83 10.64 15.61
N LEU A 184 -5.44 10.90 16.78
CA LEU A 184 -4.76 10.93 18.09
C LEU A 184 -5.18 9.71 18.92
N ALA A 185 -4.22 8.94 19.41
CA ALA A 185 -4.47 7.74 20.22
C ALA A 185 -5.15 8.04 21.56
N GLN A 186 -5.08 9.29 22.03
CA GLN A 186 -5.70 9.75 23.27
C GLN A 186 -7.22 10.00 23.15
N SER A 187 -7.76 9.99 21.93
CA SER A 187 -9.17 10.30 21.66
C SER A 187 -10.14 9.13 21.86
N GLY A 188 -9.66 7.96 22.31
CA GLY A 188 -10.46 6.78 22.59
C GLY A 188 -10.54 5.74 21.47
N GLY A 189 -10.87 4.49 21.83
CA GLY A 189 -10.86 3.35 20.90
C GLY A 189 -11.85 3.42 19.74
N SER A 190 -12.93 4.25 19.83
CA SER A 190 -13.86 4.48 18.72
C SER A 190 -13.20 5.20 17.53
N ASP A 191 -12.30 6.12 17.81
CA ASP A 191 -11.66 6.96 16.79
C ASP A 191 -10.57 6.18 16.04
N ALA A 192 -9.90 5.23 16.70
CA ALA A 192 -8.98 4.29 16.04
C ALA A 192 -9.71 3.45 14.96
N GLN A 193 -10.92 2.95 15.29
CA GLN A 193 -11.73 2.20 14.33
C GLN A 193 -12.21 3.06 13.16
N LEU A 194 -12.55 4.33 13.42
CA LEU A 194 -12.91 5.29 12.37
C LEU A 194 -11.71 5.59 11.46
N PHE A 195 -10.52 5.73 12.03
CA PHE A 195 -9.30 5.94 11.27
C PHE A 195 -8.93 4.70 10.44
N ASP A 196 -9.04 3.50 11.00
CA ASP A 196 -8.87 2.24 10.25
C ASP A 196 -9.82 2.16 9.05
N ARG A 197 -11.09 2.55 9.22
CA ARG A 197 -12.06 2.64 8.12
C ARG A 197 -11.66 3.69 7.07
N LYS A 198 -11.18 4.86 7.49
CA LYS A 198 -10.65 5.89 6.56
C LYS A 198 -9.45 5.37 5.78
N LEU A 199 -8.53 4.65 6.42
CA LEU A 199 -7.40 4.00 5.76
C LEU A 199 -7.87 2.94 4.75
N LEU A 200 -8.85 2.11 5.11
CA LEU A 200 -9.48 1.14 4.22
C LEU A 200 -10.10 1.80 2.98
N ILE A 201 -10.77 2.94 3.15
CA ILE A 201 -11.35 3.69 2.04
C ILE A 201 -10.26 4.33 1.18
N ALA A 202 -9.25 4.96 1.80
CA ALA A 202 -8.13 5.59 1.09
C ALA A 202 -7.26 4.58 0.32
N SER A 203 -7.22 3.32 0.76
CA SER A 203 -6.50 2.24 0.06
C SER A 203 -7.19 1.74 -1.22
N ARG A 204 -8.39 2.25 -1.55
CA ARG A 204 -9.08 1.91 -2.79
C ARG A 204 -8.38 2.58 -3.97
N ARG A 205 -7.60 1.80 -4.72
CA ARG A 205 -7.02 2.26 -6.00
C ARG A 205 -8.05 2.31 -7.12
N ALA A 206 -7.77 3.13 -8.15
CA ALA A 206 -8.47 3.04 -9.42
C ALA A 206 -8.27 1.63 -10.01
N ARG A 207 -9.36 0.92 -10.21
CA ARG A 207 -9.37 -0.46 -10.70
C ARG A 207 -9.38 -0.46 -12.22
N ARG A 208 -8.47 -1.23 -12.81
CA ARG A 208 -8.19 -1.19 -14.24
C ARG A 208 -9.08 -2.12 -15.06
N ASP A 209 -9.60 -3.19 -14.45
CA ASP A 209 -10.42 -4.19 -15.14
C ASP A 209 -11.84 -4.28 -14.55
N TRP A 210 -12.83 -4.66 -15.37
CA TRP A 210 -14.22 -4.73 -14.95
C TRP A 210 -14.49 -5.77 -13.84
N PRO A 211 -13.78 -6.92 -13.75
CA PRO A 211 -14.00 -7.84 -12.63
C PRO A 211 -13.58 -7.24 -11.29
N SER A 212 -12.46 -6.55 -11.24
CA SER A 212 -12.01 -5.88 -10.01
C SER A 212 -12.88 -4.69 -9.64
N ARG A 213 -13.57 -4.10 -10.62
CA ARG A 213 -14.46 -2.95 -10.39
C ARG A 213 -15.87 -3.36 -9.95
N PHE A 214 -16.43 -4.44 -10.50
CA PHE A 214 -17.84 -4.79 -10.31
C PHE A 214 -18.08 -6.10 -9.55
N VAL A 215 -17.18 -7.09 -9.64
CA VAL A 215 -17.38 -8.44 -9.10
C VAL A 215 -16.61 -8.66 -7.79
N PHE A 216 -15.34 -8.30 -7.76
CA PHE A 216 -14.47 -8.59 -6.62
C PHE A 216 -14.51 -7.60 -5.45
N PRO A 217 -15.10 -6.37 -5.52
CA PRO A 217 -15.10 -5.44 -4.40
C PRO A 217 -15.59 -6.03 -3.07
N PRO A 218 -16.74 -6.71 -3.00
CA PRO A 218 -17.22 -7.24 -1.72
C PRO A 218 -16.30 -8.33 -1.16
N ILE A 219 -15.72 -9.17 -2.03
CA ILE A 219 -14.77 -10.23 -1.63
C ILE A 219 -13.47 -9.60 -1.12
N GLU A 220 -12.97 -8.60 -1.84
CA GLU A 220 -11.74 -7.88 -1.47
C GLU A 220 -11.91 -7.14 -0.14
N GLU A 221 -13.04 -6.45 0.09
CA GLU A 221 -13.31 -5.73 1.34
C GLU A 221 -13.38 -6.71 2.52
N PHE A 222 -14.19 -7.75 2.41
CA PHE A 222 -14.31 -8.76 3.45
C PHE A 222 -12.98 -9.44 3.77
N ALA A 223 -12.24 -9.86 2.74
CA ALA A 223 -10.94 -10.52 2.93
C ALA A 223 -9.89 -9.57 3.51
N THR A 224 -9.85 -8.30 3.06
CA THR A 224 -8.90 -7.30 3.56
C THR A 224 -9.18 -6.97 5.03
N GLU A 225 -10.44 -6.73 5.39
CA GLU A 225 -10.84 -6.47 6.77
C GLU A 225 -10.46 -7.62 7.70
N ARG A 226 -10.71 -8.88 7.26
CA ARG A 226 -10.35 -10.06 8.03
C ARG A 226 -8.84 -10.26 8.17
N LEU A 227 -8.09 -10.01 7.10
CA LEU A 227 -6.64 -10.21 7.04
C LEU A 227 -5.84 -9.04 7.60
N MET A 228 -6.42 -7.85 7.73
CA MET A 228 -5.77 -6.66 8.27
C MET A 228 -5.19 -6.93 9.67
N HIS A 229 -5.93 -7.64 10.51
CA HIS A 229 -5.53 -7.99 11.89
C HIS A 229 -4.69 -9.27 11.99
N SER A 230 -4.44 -9.97 10.87
CA SER A 230 -3.69 -11.22 10.85
C SER A 230 -2.18 -10.97 10.60
N PRO A 231 -1.28 -11.89 11.01
CA PRO A 231 0.15 -11.79 10.73
C PRO A 231 0.53 -12.14 9.28
N VAL A 232 -0.45 -12.43 8.41
CA VAL A 232 -0.22 -12.84 7.02
C VAL A 232 0.47 -11.73 6.23
N ARG A 233 1.62 -12.04 5.62
CA ARG A 233 2.36 -11.09 4.78
C ARG A 233 1.69 -10.98 3.40
N PRO A 234 1.58 -9.78 2.82
CA PRO A 234 1.01 -9.59 1.47
C PRO A 234 1.71 -10.44 0.40
N SER A 235 3.03 -10.64 0.52
CA SER A 235 3.82 -11.48 -0.40
C SER A 235 3.39 -12.95 -0.40
N TRP A 236 2.91 -13.48 0.74
CA TRP A 236 2.43 -14.86 0.81
C TRP A 236 1.13 -15.05 0.02
N LEU A 237 0.25 -14.05 0.01
CA LEU A 237 -0.98 -14.08 -0.79
C LEU A 237 -0.66 -14.12 -2.30
N VAL A 238 0.33 -13.34 -2.73
CA VAL A 238 0.79 -13.36 -4.14
C VAL A 238 1.39 -14.72 -4.49
N SER A 239 2.21 -15.30 -3.59
CA SER A 239 2.79 -16.64 -3.81
C SER A 239 1.72 -17.72 -3.83
N ALA A 240 0.69 -17.62 -2.98
CA ALA A 240 -0.45 -18.55 -2.99
C ALA A 240 -1.26 -18.42 -4.29
N ALA A 241 -1.51 -17.20 -4.78
CA ALA A 241 -2.15 -16.98 -6.07
C ALA A 241 -1.35 -17.62 -7.21
N LEU A 242 -0.02 -17.43 -7.24
CA LEU A 242 0.85 -18.07 -8.24
C LEU A 242 0.79 -19.60 -8.16
N ALA A 243 0.86 -20.17 -6.96
CA ALA A 243 0.77 -21.62 -6.75
C ALA A 243 -0.58 -22.17 -7.25
N MET A 244 -1.68 -21.46 -7.02
CA MET A 244 -3.02 -21.84 -7.52
C MET A 244 -3.08 -21.79 -9.05
N ILE A 245 -2.49 -20.76 -9.68
CA ILE A 245 -2.45 -20.66 -11.16
C ILE A 245 -1.62 -21.80 -11.77
N VAL A 246 -0.47 -22.13 -11.17
CA VAL A 246 0.36 -23.26 -11.62
C VAL A 246 -0.39 -24.59 -11.44
N ALA A 247 -1.06 -24.79 -10.31
CA ALA A 247 -1.90 -25.97 -10.08
C ALA A 247 -3.06 -26.04 -11.10
N ALA A 248 -3.67 -24.90 -11.46
CA ALA A 248 -4.69 -24.84 -12.49
C ALA A 248 -4.14 -25.26 -13.87
N ALA A 249 -2.90 -24.84 -14.23
CA ALA A 249 -2.25 -25.26 -15.46
C ALA A 249 -2.04 -26.79 -15.49
N VAL A 250 -1.62 -27.38 -14.37
CA VAL A 250 -1.50 -28.85 -14.25
C VAL A 250 -2.87 -29.53 -14.37
N CYS A 251 -3.90 -29.00 -13.71
CA CYS A 251 -5.28 -29.56 -13.83
C CYS A 251 -5.76 -29.50 -15.27
N PHE A 252 -5.57 -28.39 -16.00
CA PHE A 252 -5.93 -28.28 -17.42
C PHE A 252 -5.19 -29.30 -18.28
N SER A 253 -3.89 -29.51 -18.05
CA SER A 253 -3.09 -30.50 -18.80
C SER A 253 -3.56 -31.95 -18.57
N GLN A 254 -4.28 -32.22 -17.48
CA GLN A 254 -4.89 -33.52 -17.17
C GLN A 254 -6.38 -33.58 -17.56
N GLY A 255 -6.96 -32.54 -18.17
CA GLY A 255 -8.37 -32.48 -18.53
C GLY A 255 -9.32 -32.16 -17.35
N TRP A 256 -8.79 -31.80 -16.21
CA TRP A 256 -9.58 -31.41 -15.05
C TRP A 256 -9.99 -29.94 -15.13
N ALA A 257 -10.82 -29.61 -16.13
CA ALA A 257 -11.15 -28.24 -16.47
C ALA A 257 -11.89 -27.49 -15.36
N TRP A 258 -12.84 -28.13 -14.65
CA TRP A 258 -13.56 -27.51 -13.53
C TRP A 258 -12.69 -27.21 -12.31
N PRO A 259 -11.89 -28.15 -11.77
CA PRO A 259 -10.93 -27.84 -10.70
C PRO A 259 -9.97 -26.71 -11.08
N ALA A 260 -9.48 -26.70 -12.30
CA ALA A 260 -8.60 -25.64 -12.79
C ALA A 260 -9.29 -24.26 -12.78
N LEU A 261 -10.53 -24.17 -13.28
CA LEU A 261 -11.30 -22.93 -13.29
C LEU A 261 -11.59 -22.42 -11.86
N VAL A 262 -11.92 -23.31 -10.93
CA VAL A 262 -12.11 -22.95 -9.52
C VAL A 262 -10.83 -22.38 -8.91
N LEU A 263 -9.66 -22.98 -9.18
CA LEU A 263 -8.38 -22.47 -8.72
C LEU A 263 -8.08 -21.08 -9.27
N LEU A 264 -8.34 -20.82 -10.55
CA LEU A 264 -8.18 -19.50 -11.17
C LEU A 264 -9.14 -18.46 -10.58
N LEU A 265 -10.37 -18.84 -10.30
CA LEU A 265 -11.37 -17.95 -9.65
C LEU A 265 -10.94 -17.57 -8.24
N LEU A 266 -10.38 -18.50 -7.46
CA LEU A 266 -9.87 -18.23 -6.13
C LEU A 266 -8.58 -17.43 -6.14
N ALA A 267 -7.70 -17.64 -7.13
CA ALA A 267 -6.46 -16.89 -7.28
C ALA A 267 -6.70 -15.40 -7.65
N SER A 268 -7.76 -15.12 -8.41
CA SER A 268 -8.06 -13.79 -8.95
C SER A 268 -8.22 -12.69 -7.87
N PRO A 269 -8.96 -12.86 -6.76
CA PRO A 269 -9.07 -11.84 -5.71
C PRO A 269 -7.83 -11.77 -4.81
N LEU A 270 -7.03 -12.84 -4.69
CA LEU A 270 -5.87 -12.87 -3.78
C LEU A 270 -4.82 -11.80 -4.11
N GLU A 271 -4.56 -11.55 -5.37
CA GLU A 271 -3.64 -10.49 -5.79
C GLU A 271 -4.18 -9.11 -5.39
N LEU A 272 -5.48 -8.85 -5.58
CA LEU A 272 -6.12 -7.58 -5.20
C LEU A 272 -6.07 -7.36 -3.69
N VAL A 273 -6.38 -8.39 -2.91
CA VAL A 273 -6.28 -8.37 -1.45
C VAL A 273 -4.83 -8.14 -1.01
N ALA A 274 -3.86 -8.81 -1.63
CA ALA A 274 -2.44 -8.65 -1.32
C ALA A 274 -1.97 -7.22 -1.60
N GLU A 275 -2.36 -6.64 -2.74
CA GLU A 275 -1.99 -5.27 -3.10
C GLU A 275 -2.59 -4.26 -2.13
N ARG A 276 -3.87 -4.41 -1.80
CA ARG A 276 -4.57 -3.53 -0.86
C ARG A 276 -4.00 -3.64 0.56
N LEU A 277 -3.75 -4.87 1.04
CA LEU A 277 -3.13 -5.11 2.34
C LEU A 277 -1.70 -4.54 2.41
N GLY A 278 -0.94 -4.65 1.31
CA GLY A 278 0.38 -4.05 1.18
C GLY A 278 0.35 -2.52 1.28
N GLN A 279 -0.65 -1.89 0.69
CA GLN A 279 -0.84 -0.43 0.79
C GLN A 279 -1.25 0.01 2.19
N LEU A 280 -2.22 -0.69 2.81
CA LEU A 280 -2.64 -0.42 4.19
C LEU A 280 -1.49 -0.51 5.19
N ARG A 281 -0.58 -1.45 4.98
CA ARG A 281 0.59 -1.67 5.84
C ARG A 281 1.81 -0.86 5.43
N LEU A 282 1.68 0.01 4.41
CA LEU A 282 2.80 0.75 3.80
C LEU A 282 3.98 -0.17 3.43
N GLN A 283 3.67 -1.39 3.07
CA GLN A 283 4.58 -2.40 2.54
C GLN A 283 4.22 -2.64 1.07
N PRO A 284 4.59 -1.74 0.15
CA PRO A 284 4.28 -1.95 -1.25
C PRO A 284 4.88 -3.28 -1.69
N LEU A 285 4.06 -4.11 -2.30
CA LEU A 285 4.54 -5.33 -2.94
C LEU A 285 5.64 -4.94 -3.91
N ALA A 286 6.87 -5.40 -3.64
CA ALA A 286 7.99 -5.11 -4.50
C ALA A 286 7.61 -5.52 -5.93
N SER A 287 7.63 -4.56 -6.86
CA SER A 287 7.36 -4.82 -8.29
C SER A 287 8.35 -5.85 -8.86
N ALA A 288 9.50 -6.00 -8.20
CA ALA A 288 10.56 -6.95 -8.52
C ALA A 288 10.34 -8.36 -7.94
N SER A 289 9.29 -8.62 -7.12
CA SER A 289 9.08 -9.98 -6.60
C SER A 289 8.80 -10.95 -7.74
N LEU A 290 9.56 -12.04 -7.80
CA LEU A 290 9.43 -13.09 -8.83
C LEU A 290 7.98 -13.58 -8.92
N ALA A 291 7.32 -13.81 -7.79
CA ALA A 291 5.95 -14.27 -7.75
C ALA A 291 5.00 -13.32 -8.51
N ARG A 292 5.13 -12.00 -8.30
CA ARG A 292 4.28 -11.02 -8.99
C ARG A 292 4.57 -10.95 -10.49
N ARG A 293 5.83 -11.05 -10.89
CA ARG A 293 6.23 -11.05 -12.30
C ARG A 293 5.73 -12.29 -13.04
N LEU A 294 5.65 -13.43 -12.36
CA LEU A 294 5.25 -14.71 -12.94
C LEU A 294 3.73 -14.90 -12.99
N LEU A 295 2.90 -14.11 -12.28
CA LEU A 295 1.44 -14.26 -12.30
C LEU A 295 0.87 -14.21 -13.72
N TRP A 296 1.27 -13.21 -14.50
CA TRP A 296 0.76 -13.03 -15.85
C TRP A 296 1.18 -14.15 -16.80
N PRO A 297 2.48 -14.46 -16.97
CA PRO A 297 2.89 -15.56 -17.84
C PRO A 297 2.38 -16.93 -17.36
N ALA A 298 2.26 -17.17 -16.06
CA ALA A 298 1.66 -18.40 -15.53
C ALA A 298 0.19 -18.56 -15.94
N SER A 299 -0.58 -17.48 -15.96
CA SER A 299 -1.96 -17.49 -16.44
C SER A 299 -2.02 -17.82 -17.96
N GLY A 300 -1.07 -17.30 -18.74
CA GLY A 300 -0.93 -17.67 -20.15
C GLY A 300 -0.60 -19.15 -20.34
N VAL A 301 0.30 -19.69 -19.53
CA VAL A 301 0.64 -21.13 -19.55
C VAL A 301 -0.58 -21.97 -19.18
N ALA A 302 -1.41 -21.55 -18.20
CA ALA A 302 -2.62 -22.27 -17.85
C ALA A 302 -3.61 -22.32 -19.02
N LEU A 303 -3.78 -21.22 -19.76
CA LEU A 303 -4.62 -21.18 -20.95
C LEU A 303 -4.09 -22.06 -22.09
N ILE A 304 -2.77 -22.04 -22.30
CA ILE A 304 -2.10 -22.88 -23.30
C ILE A 304 -2.25 -24.37 -22.94
N ALA A 305 -2.18 -24.73 -21.65
CA ALA A 305 -2.39 -26.10 -21.19
C ALA A 305 -3.83 -26.59 -21.50
N LEU A 306 -4.84 -25.73 -21.33
CA LEU A 306 -6.20 -26.03 -21.76
C LEU A 306 -6.28 -26.20 -23.27
N GLY A 307 -5.68 -25.30 -24.05
CA GLY A 307 -5.66 -25.37 -25.52
C GLY A 307 -4.95 -26.63 -26.03
N TRP A 308 -3.87 -27.05 -25.37
CA TRP A 308 -3.19 -28.31 -25.66
C TRP A 308 -4.10 -29.53 -25.39
N TRP A 309 -4.78 -29.55 -24.24
CA TRP A 309 -5.69 -30.63 -23.90
C TRP A 309 -6.80 -30.77 -24.95
N GLU A 310 -7.46 -29.67 -25.29
CA GLU A 310 -8.52 -29.63 -26.31
C GLU A 310 -8.00 -30.06 -27.70
N ALA A 311 -6.79 -29.61 -28.07
CA ALA A 311 -6.18 -29.97 -29.35
C ALA A 311 -5.95 -31.48 -29.50
N VAL A 312 -5.55 -32.15 -28.41
CA VAL A 312 -5.24 -33.58 -28.41
C VAL A 312 -6.48 -34.46 -28.29
N HIS A 313 -7.55 -33.97 -27.57
CA HIS A 313 -8.67 -34.81 -27.19
C HIS A 313 -9.98 -34.52 -27.94
N GLY A 314 -10.03 -33.62 -28.92
CA GLY A 314 -11.25 -33.49 -29.68
C GLY A 314 -11.41 -32.28 -30.58
N SER A 315 -10.96 -31.09 -30.15
CA SER A 315 -11.25 -29.83 -30.86
C SER A 315 -10.22 -29.50 -31.98
N GLY A 316 -9.18 -30.30 -32.09
CA GLY A 316 -8.11 -30.09 -33.07
C GLY A 316 -7.18 -28.91 -32.75
N TRP A 317 -6.15 -28.73 -33.57
CA TRP A 317 -5.06 -27.74 -33.36
C TRP A 317 -5.52 -26.29 -33.31
N GLY A 318 -6.74 -25.99 -33.80
CA GLY A 318 -7.34 -24.64 -33.70
C GLY A 318 -7.47 -24.13 -32.27
N ALA A 319 -7.77 -25.02 -31.32
CA ALA A 319 -7.88 -24.69 -29.91
C ALA A 319 -6.52 -24.23 -29.34
N LEU A 320 -5.44 -24.92 -29.66
CA LEU A 320 -4.09 -24.52 -29.24
C LEU A 320 -3.66 -23.19 -29.88
N VAL A 321 -3.92 -22.99 -31.17
CA VAL A 321 -3.62 -21.73 -31.86
C VAL A 321 -4.40 -20.57 -31.22
N ALA A 322 -5.66 -20.77 -30.86
CA ALA A 322 -6.47 -19.77 -30.17
C ALA A 322 -5.90 -19.44 -28.78
N ALA A 323 -5.50 -20.44 -27.99
CA ALA A 323 -4.89 -20.25 -26.69
C ALA A 323 -3.55 -19.46 -26.76
N LEU A 324 -2.69 -19.83 -27.71
CA LEU A 324 -1.44 -19.12 -27.97
C LEU A 324 -1.70 -17.67 -28.44
N GLY A 325 -2.68 -17.47 -29.31
CA GLY A 325 -3.11 -16.13 -29.76
C GLY A 325 -3.60 -15.27 -28.60
N ALA A 326 -4.48 -15.80 -27.76
CA ALA A 326 -4.98 -15.08 -26.60
C ALA A 326 -3.85 -14.68 -25.61
N ALA A 327 -2.90 -15.59 -25.36
CA ALA A 327 -1.75 -15.31 -24.50
C ALA A 327 -0.82 -14.25 -25.11
N ALA A 328 -0.50 -14.36 -26.40
CA ALA A 328 0.39 -13.44 -27.10
C ALA A 328 -0.21 -12.02 -27.22
N PHE A 329 -1.46 -11.90 -27.67
CA PHE A 329 -2.12 -10.60 -27.78
C PHE A 329 -2.41 -9.98 -26.42
N GLY A 330 -2.73 -10.78 -25.39
CA GLY A 330 -2.87 -10.30 -24.03
C GLY A 330 -1.58 -9.71 -23.46
N GLU A 331 -0.42 -10.34 -23.71
CA GLU A 331 0.88 -9.81 -23.31
C GLU A 331 1.25 -8.56 -24.11
N ALA A 332 1.05 -8.58 -25.42
CA ALA A 332 1.31 -7.43 -26.29
C ALA A 332 0.46 -6.20 -25.86
N GLN A 333 -0.84 -6.40 -25.62
CA GLN A 333 -1.73 -5.36 -25.11
C GLN A 333 -1.26 -4.78 -23.79
N ARG A 334 -0.84 -5.62 -22.85
CA ARG A 334 -0.34 -5.19 -21.54
C ARG A 334 0.90 -4.31 -21.66
N ASN A 335 1.82 -4.67 -22.55
CA ASN A 335 3.04 -3.91 -22.79
C ASN A 335 2.75 -2.54 -23.44
N GLU A 336 1.84 -2.49 -24.41
CA GLU A 336 1.39 -1.25 -25.05
C GLU A 336 0.62 -0.33 -24.05
N ALA A 337 -0.23 -0.90 -23.21
CA ALA A 337 -1.02 -0.16 -22.22
C ALA A 337 -0.17 0.37 -21.04
N ALA A 338 1.09 -0.03 -20.89
CA ALA A 338 1.99 0.45 -19.85
C ALA A 338 2.48 1.90 -20.04
N GLY A 339 2.05 2.58 -21.08
CA GLY A 339 2.37 3.97 -21.38
C GLY A 339 1.77 4.98 -20.38
N PRO A 340 2.22 6.26 -20.43
CA PRO A 340 1.82 7.30 -19.48
C PRO A 340 0.33 7.69 -19.58
N ASN A 341 -0.32 7.46 -20.72
CA ASN A 341 -1.70 7.83 -21.01
C ASN A 341 -2.58 6.58 -21.18
N PRO A 342 -3.17 6.04 -20.11
CA PRO A 342 -4.04 4.88 -20.21
C PRO A 342 -5.31 5.22 -21.01
N PRO A 343 -5.83 4.28 -21.84
CA PRO A 343 -7.04 4.51 -22.60
C PRO A 343 -8.27 4.63 -21.68
N PRO A 344 -9.25 5.50 -21.99
CA PRO A 344 -10.44 5.70 -21.15
C PRO A 344 -11.33 4.45 -21.03
N PHE A 345 -11.17 3.49 -21.95
CA PHE A 345 -11.83 2.20 -21.96
C PHE A 345 -11.01 1.06 -21.33
N GLU A 346 -9.94 1.37 -20.59
CA GLU A 346 -9.06 0.38 -19.94
C GLU A 346 -9.85 -0.68 -19.16
N THR A 347 -10.97 -0.29 -18.55
CA THR A 347 -11.82 -1.17 -17.76
C THR A 347 -12.34 -2.38 -18.55
N TRP A 348 -12.56 -2.26 -19.86
CA TRP A 348 -13.15 -3.30 -20.70
C TRP A 348 -12.12 -4.10 -21.50
N LEU A 349 -10.84 -3.80 -21.32
CA LEU A 349 -9.78 -4.52 -22.01
C LEU A 349 -9.58 -5.94 -21.43
N PHE A 350 -8.93 -6.78 -22.23
CA PHE A 350 -8.59 -8.13 -21.82
C PHE A 350 -7.70 -8.12 -20.56
N SER A 351 -8.08 -8.93 -19.59
CA SER A 351 -7.28 -9.27 -18.40
C SER A 351 -7.48 -10.74 -18.06
N TRP A 352 -6.54 -11.35 -17.35
CA TRP A 352 -6.72 -12.75 -16.94
C TRP A 352 -7.92 -12.94 -16.01
N ARG A 353 -8.26 -11.93 -15.19
CA ARG A 353 -9.46 -11.94 -14.35
C ARG A 353 -10.72 -11.90 -15.19
N SER A 354 -10.76 -11.08 -16.25
CA SER A 354 -11.91 -11.05 -17.17
C SER A 354 -12.02 -12.36 -17.95
N ALA A 355 -10.91 -12.92 -18.40
CA ALA A 355 -10.87 -14.22 -19.09
C ALA A 355 -11.43 -15.34 -18.18
N THR A 356 -11.04 -15.37 -16.91
CA THR A 356 -11.52 -16.38 -15.93
C THR A 356 -13.03 -16.28 -15.68
N LEU A 357 -13.60 -15.05 -15.57
CA LEU A 357 -15.04 -14.89 -15.39
C LEU A 357 -15.82 -15.18 -16.68
N VAL A 358 -15.29 -14.78 -17.84
CA VAL A 358 -15.86 -15.10 -19.14
C VAL A 358 -15.89 -16.62 -19.36
N ALA A 359 -14.94 -17.36 -18.82
CA ALA A 359 -14.91 -18.82 -18.94
C ALA A 359 -16.11 -19.51 -18.26
N LEU A 360 -16.74 -18.91 -17.24
CA LEU A 360 -17.84 -19.55 -16.49
C LEU A 360 -19.02 -20.02 -17.35
N PRO A 361 -19.65 -19.19 -18.21
CA PRO A 361 -20.76 -19.63 -19.03
C PRO A 361 -20.36 -20.71 -20.05
N PHE A 362 -19.17 -20.65 -20.63
CA PHE A 362 -18.68 -21.66 -21.56
C PHE A 362 -18.37 -22.98 -20.84
N ALA A 363 -17.79 -22.92 -19.65
CA ALA A 363 -17.56 -24.08 -18.82
C ALA A 363 -18.88 -24.78 -18.45
N ALA A 364 -19.92 -24.03 -18.12
CA ALA A 364 -21.25 -24.56 -17.82
C ALA A 364 -21.88 -25.31 -19.03
N LEU A 365 -21.53 -24.88 -20.25
CA LEU A 365 -21.97 -25.50 -21.49
C LEU A 365 -21.00 -26.58 -22.02
N GLY A 366 -19.84 -26.77 -21.36
CA GLY A 366 -18.79 -27.68 -21.85
C GLY A 366 -18.12 -27.24 -23.15
N ALA A 367 -18.28 -25.97 -23.56
CA ALA A 367 -17.81 -25.42 -24.85
C ALA A 367 -16.43 -24.77 -24.69
N TRP A 368 -15.42 -25.55 -24.33
CA TRP A 368 -14.07 -25.06 -24.03
C TRP A 368 -13.32 -24.56 -25.27
N ASP A 369 -13.53 -25.19 -26.41
CA ASP A 369 -12.99 -24.77 -27.70
C ASP A 369 -13.52 -23.41 -28.16
N VAL A 370 -14.84 -23.19 -28.00
CA VAL A 370 -15.49 -21.91 -28.28
C VAL A 370 -14.98 -20.83 -27.34
N LEU A 371 -14.79 -21.16 -26.05
CA LEU A 371 -14.14 -20.25 -25.08
C LEU A 371 -12.79 -19.78 -25.57
N LEU A 372 -11.91 -20.71 -25.98
CA LEU A 372 -10.55 -20.37 -26.44
C LEU A 372 -10.59 -19.44 -27.64
N ALA A 373 -11.46 -19.71 -28.62
CA ALA A 373 -11.67 -18.82 -29.76
C ALA A 373 -12.17 -17.42 -29.35
N ALA A 374 -13.16 -17.37 -28.43
CA ALA A 374 -13.69 -16.11 -27.92
C ALA A 374 -12.64 -15.29 -27.16
N LEU A 375 -11.79 -15.94 -26.35
CA LEU A 375 -10.70 -15.28 -25.63
C LEU A 375 -9.61 -14.76 -26.58
N ALA A 376 -9.31 -15.49 -27.66
CA ALA A 376 -8.37 -15.04 -28.68
C ALA A 376 -8.89 -13.77 -29.37
N VAL A 377 -10.16 -13.75 -29.77
CA VAL A 377 -10.79 -12.57 -30.38
C VAL A 377 -10.83 -11.40 -29.40
N TYR A 378 -11.14 -11.65 -28.13
CA TYR A 378 -11.20 -10.62 -27.10
C TYR A 378 -9.81 -10.00 -26.85
N ALA A 379 -8.76 -10.81 -26.71
CA ALA A 379 -7.39 -10.34 -26.52
C ALA A 379 -6.89 -9.55 -27.75
N MET A 380 -7.15 -10.07 -28.96
CA MET A 380 -6.78 -9.43 -30.22
C MET A 380 -7.50 -8.07 -30.39
N ALA A 381 -8.82 -8.03 -30.19
CA ALA A 381 -9.58 -6.77 -30.25
C ALA A 381 -9.07 -5.76 -29.24
N SER A 382 -8.79 -6.19 -28.01
CA SER A 382 -8.25 -5.33 -26.95
C SER A 382 -6.88 -4.77 -27.34
N PHE A 383 -6.00 -5.59 -27.92
CA PHE A 383 -4.68 -5.15 -28.40
C PHE A 383 -4.80 -4.05 -29.47
N PHE A 384 -5.59 -4.28 -30.51
CA PHE A 384 -5.74 -3.31 -31.61
C PHE A 384 -6.41 -2.01 -31.15
N LEU A 385 -7.35 -2.06 -30.20
CA LEU A 385 -7.94 -0.87 -29.61
C LEU A 385 -6.89 -0.03 -28.86
N VAL A 386 -6.03 -0.67 -28.05
CA VAL A 386 -4.94 0.01 -27.34
C VAL A 386 -3.93 0.58 -28.32
N GLN A 387 -3.49 -0.21 -29.31
CA GLN A 387 -2.55 0.21 -30.35
C GLN A 387 -3.09 1.43 -31.11
N HIS A 388 -4.37 1.41 -31.52
CA HIS A 388 -4.99 2.55 -32.17
C HIS A 388 -5.03 3.79 -31.28
N TRP A 389 -5.27 3.62 -29.96
CA TRP A 389 -5.29 4.73 -29.02
C TRP A 389 -3.92 5.36 -28.81
N VAL A 390 -2.88 4.52 -28.58
CA VAL A 390 -1.51 4.96 -28.31
C VAL A 390 -0.90 5.69 -29.52
N HIS A 391 -1.20 5.21 -30.74
CA HIS A 391 -0.65 5.76 -31.97
C HIS A 391 -1.55 6.81 -32.64
N ARG A 392 -2.59 7.30 -31.95
CA ARG A 392 -3.33 8.44 -32.46
C ARG A 392 -2.43 9.66 -32.51
N PRO A 393 -2.28 10.34 -33.70
CA PRO A 393 -1.61 11.62 -33.76
C PRO A 393 -2.35 12.58 -32.82
N ASN A 394 -1.61 13.24 -31.90
CA ASN A 394 -2.14 14.34 -31.10
C ASN A 394 -2.80 15.33 -32.09
N ARG A 395 -4.12 15.43 -32.05
CA ARG A 395 -4.81 16.58 -32.62
C ARG A 395 -4.85 17.60 -31.47
N ASP A 396 -3.84 18.48 -31.50
CA ASP A 396 -3.85 19.75 -30.76
C ASP A 396 -5.08 20.59 -31.12
#